data_9e2c744dea529b852c2c5b96b1648fb1
#
_entry.id   9e2c744dea529b852c2c5b96b1648fb1
#
_cell.length_a   1.000
_cell.length_b   1.000
_cell.length_c   1.000
_cell.angle_alpha   90.00
_cell.angle_beta   90.00
_cell.angle_gamma   90.00
#
_symmetry.space_group_name_H-M   'P 1'
#
loop_
_entity.id
_entity.type
_entity.pdbx_description
1 polymer ?
#
loop_
_entity_poly.entity_id
_entity_poly.type
_entity_poly.pdbx_seq_one_letter_code
_entity_poly.pdbx_strand_id
1 'polypeptide(L)'
;MTRRKAFVVGSAALGGLAGAAVVLPVVGFAIAPVLTRGEERWEAVGTEDDFDRETYRTMVFTETPGIGEAGKTTAYVRRGSAEIEGEDPNGYVAISTRCAHLGCPVRFVQAAGNFICPCHGGVYDFIGERIGGPPVRPLDRFQTRIRNGFVELGPRYSVTNQLKPVRPRDPGEFTGGIWEYLYPPRPTVFPPPN
;
A
#
# COMPACT_ATOMS: atom_id res chain seq x y z
N MET A 1 -39.84 43.95 -14.68
CA MET A 1 -39.80 42.57 -14.11
C MET A 1 -41.00 42.39 -13.18
N THR A 2 -41.86 41.40 -13.36
CA THR A 2 -43.01 41.21 -12.47
C THR A 2 -42.54 40.60 -11.15
N ARG A 3 -43.22 40.92 -10.01
CA ARG A 3 -42.87 40.38 -8.70
C ARG A 3 -42.73 38.84 -8.71
N ARG A 4 -43.65 38.16 -9.43
CA ARG A 4 -43.61 36.70 -9.57
C ARG A 4 -42.32 36.21 -10.26
N LYS A 5 -41.86 36.87 -11.34
CA LYS A 5 -40.61 36.52 -12.00
C LYS A 5 -39.40 36.76 -11.09
N ALA A 6 -39.40 37.84 -10.29
CA ALA A 6 -38.33 38.12 -9.35
C ALA A 6 -38.23 37.02 -8.27
N PHE A 7 -39.35 36.57 -7.73
CA PHE A 7 -39.38 35.48 -6.77
C PHE A 7 -38.91 34.15 -7.34
N VAL A 8 -39.33 33.79 -8.55
CA VAL A 8 -38.91 32.55 -9.20
C VAL A 8 -37.41 32.57 -9.50
N VAL A 9 -36.89 33.68 -10.02
CA VAL A 9 -35.44 33.80 -10.31
C VAL A 9 -34.63 33.79 -9.01
N GLY A 10 -35.08 34.49 -7.97
CA GLY A 10 -34.42 34.54 -6.68
C GLY A 10 -34.36 33.17 -5.99
N SER A 11 -35.48 32.43 -6.01
CA SER A 11 -35.52 31.07 -5.41
C SER A 11 -34.65 30.10 -6.22
N ALA A 12 -34.66 30.20 -7.54
CA ALA A 12 -33.79 29.35 -8.36
C ALA A 12 -32.30 29.66 -8.15
N ALA A 13 -31.93 30.93 -8.02
CA ALA A 13 -30.56 31.33 -7.73
C ALA A 13 -30.09 30.84 -6.32
N LEU A 14 -30.92 31.06 -5.32
CA LEU A 14 -30.64 30.57 -3.95
C LEU A 14 -30.54 29.04 -3.89
N GLY A 15 -31.47 28.34 -4.53
CA GLY A 15 -31.45 26.87 -4.62
C GLY A 15 -30.22 26.37 -5.39
N GLY A 16 -29.84 27.03 -6.46
CA GLY A 16 -28.63 26.73 -7.23
C GLY A 16 -27.35 26.94 -6.42
N LEU A 17 -27.25 28.06 -5.67
CA LEU A 17 -26.12 28.31 -4.76
C LEU A 17 -26.03 27.29 -3.64
N ALA A 18 -27.15 27.00 -3.00
CA ALA A 18 -27.18 25.98 -1.93
C ALA A 18 -26.81 24.58 -2.47
N GLY A 19 -27.34 24.21 -3.64
CA GLY A 19 -26.99 22.96 -4.32
C GLY A 19 -25.49 22.90 -4.67
N ALA A 20 -24.93 23.98 -5.25
CA ALA A 20 -23.53 24.05 -5.57
C ALA A 20 -22.63 23.96 -4.33
N ALA A 21 -22.99 24.60 -3.23
CA ALA A 21 -22.25 24.55 -1.97
C ALA A 21 -22.12 23.13 -1.39
N VAL A 22 -23.06 22.24 -1.70
CA VAL A 22 -23.01 20.83 -1.28
C VAL A 22 -22.35 19.97 -2.35
N VAL A 23 -22.76 20.12 -3.61
CA VAL A 23 -22.32 19.24 -4.71
C VAL A 23 -20.85 19.44 -5.04
N LEU A 24 -20.34 20.68 -5.08
CA LEU A 24 -18.95 20.94 -5.43
C LEU A 24 -17.94 20.30 -4.46
N PRO A 25 -18.09 20.39 -3.11
CA PRO A 25 -17.18 19.68 -2.21
C PRO A 25 -17.28 18.17 -2.34
N VAL A 26 -18.48 17.61 -2.49
CA VAL A 26 -18.68 16.17 -2.63
C VAL A 26 -18.02 15.63 -3.91
N VAL A 27 -18.27 16.30 -5.03
CA VAL A 27 -17.64 15.94 -6.32
C VAL A 27 -16.13 16.18 -6.26
N GLY A 28 -15.68 17.29 -5.67
CA GLY A 28 -14.27 17.57 -5.46
C GLY A 28 -13.57 16.49 -4.65
N PHE A 29 -14.16 16.07 -3.54
CA PHE A 29 -13.64 14.98 -2.71
C PHE A 29 -13.59 13.64 -3.47
N ALA A 30 -14.62 13.34 -4.25
CA ALA A 30 -14.68 12.11 -5.05
C ALA A 30 -13.64 12.08 -6.20
N ILE A 31 -13.34 13.23 -6.80
CA ILE A 31 -12.44 13.32 -7.95
C ILE A 31 -10.99 13.64 -7.55
N ALA A 32 -10.78 14.28 -6.39
CA ALA A 32 -9.44 14.69 -5.92
C ALA A 32 -8.39 13.57 -5.97
N PRO A 33 -8.66 12.32 -5.55
CA PRO A 33 -7.68 11.24 -5.61
C PRO A 33 -7.22 10.91 -7.04
N VAL A 34 -8.06 11.18 -8.05
CA VAL A 34 -7.73 10.95 -9.47
C VAL A 34 -6.80 12.04 -10.01
N LEU A 35 -6.93 13.25 -9.47
CA LEU A 35 -6.18 14.43 -9.94
C LEU A 35 -4.88 14.66 -9.15
N THR A 36 -4.82 14.19 -7.91
CA THR A 36 -3.65 14.32 -7.05
C THR A 36 -2.86 13.01 -7.07
N ARG A 37 -1.75 12.99 -7.80
CA ARG A 37 -0.76 11.91 -7.65
C ARG A 37 0.01 12.17 -6.37
N GLY A 38 0.01 11.20 -5.44
CA GLY A 38 0.91 11.24 -4.29
C GLY A 38 2.37 11.20 -4.76
N GLU A 39 3.22 12.00 -4.15
CA GLU A 39 4.66 11.86 -4.37
C GLU A 39 5.12 10.53 -3.77
N GLU A 40 5.88 9.75 -4.53
CA GLU A 40 6.52 8.54 -4.01
C GLU A 40 7.43 8.95 -2.85
N ARG A 41 7.07 8.47 -1.67
CA ARG A 41 7.84 8.76 -0.47
C ARG A 41 8.82 7.64 -0.20
N TRP A 42 10.03 8.05 0.11
CA TRP A 42 11.12 7.16 0.50
C TRP A 42 11.62 7.56 1.87
N GLU A 43 11.77 6.61 2.79
CA GLU A 43 12.24 6.85 4.13
C GLU A 43 13.42 5.94 4.46
N ALA A 44 14.50 6.53 4.96
CA ALA A 44 15.69 5.78 5.37
C ALA A 44 15.39 5.00 6.66
N VAL A 45 15.68 3.70 6.64
CA VAL A 45 15.39 2.79 7.77
C VAL A 45 16.66 2.26 8.44
N GLY A 46 17.81 2.39 7.82
CA GLY A 46 19.10 1.96 8.39
C GLY A 46 20.22 2.07 7.38
N THR A 47 21.42 1.75 7.80
CA THR A 47 22.60 1.62 6.93
C THR A 47 22.64 0.23 6.29
N GLU A 48 23.47 0.07 5.26
CA GLU A 48 23.65 -1.22 4.58
C GLU A 48 24.16 -2.33 5.52
N ASP A 49 24.99 -1.97 6.51
CA ASP A 49 25.55 -2.91 7.48
C ASP A 49 24.56 -3.34 8.57
N ASP A 50 23.43 -2.67 8.66
CA ASP A 50 22.39 -2.99 9.64
C ASP A 50 21.61 -4.27 9.32
N PHE A 51 21.72 -4.81 8.10
CA PHE A 51 20.86 -5.88 7.62
C PHE A 51 21.62 -7.11 7.19
N ASP A 52 21.23 -8.25 7.78
CA ASP A 52 21.74 -9.59 7.44
C ASP A 52 20.91 -10.26 6.35
N ARG A 53 21.42 -11.36 5.79
CA ARG A 53 20.71 -12.22 4.84
C ARG A 53 19.82 -13.27 5.50
N GLU A 54 20.20 -13.70 6.70
CA GLU A 54 19.57 -14.82 7.40
C GLU A 54 18.50 -14.38 8.38
N THR A 55 18.48 -13.08 8.73
CA THR A 55 17.62 -12.56 9.79
C THR A 55 16.85 -11.33 9.34
N TYR A 56 15.58 -11.30 9.65
CA TYR A 56 14.75 -10.10 9.46
C TYR A 56 14.89 -9.13 10.62
N ARG A 57 15.15 -7.88 10.30
CA ARG A 57 15.11 -6.78 11.24
C ARG A 57 13.79 -6.03 11.12
N THR A 58 13.15 -5.78 12.26
CA THR A 58 11.88 -5.05 12.30
C THR A 58 12.15 -3.55 12.28
N MET A 59 11.65 -2.87 11.25
CA MET A 59 11.83 -1.43 11.06
C MET A 59 10.47 -0.74 11.09
N VAL A 60 10.37 0.35 11.86
CA VAL A 60 9.18 1.22 11.88
C VAL A 60 9.49 2.47 11.08
N PHE A 61 8.62 2.83 10.17
CA PHE A 61 8.78 4.02 9.33
C PHE A 61 7.42 4.65 9.01
N THR A 62 7.43 5.87 8.47
CA THR A 62 6.22 6.62 8.16
C THR A 62 5.77 6.38 6.73
N GLU A 63 4.74 5.54 6.55
CA GLU A 63 4.13 5.28 5.23
C GLU A 63 3.26 6.49 4.81
N THR A 64 2.47 7.03 5.73
CA THR A 64 1.56 8.16 5.47
C THR A 64 1.86 9.34 6.40
N PRO A 65 2.46 10.43 5.91
CA PRO A 65 2.73 11.60 6.74
C PRO A 65 1.47 12.39 7.10
N GLY A 66 1.58 13.19 8.14
CA GLY A 66 0.54 14.15 8.52
C GLY A 66 -0.55 13.59 9.44
N ILE A 67 -0.58 12.28 9.67
CA ILE A 67 -1.57 11.63 10.57
C ILE A 67 -0.93 11.03 11.84
N GLY A 68 0.28 11.50 12.20
CA GLY A 68 0.99 11.09 13.40
C GLY A 68 1.31 9.61 13.45
N GLU A 69 1.13 8.97 14.60
CA GLU A 69 1.43 7.53 14.79
C GLU A 69 0.61 6.59 13.89
N ALA A 70 -0.59 7.01 13.50
CA ALA A 70 -1.44 6.23 12.59
C ALA A 70 -0.83 6.10 11.18
N GLY A 71 0.06 7.02 10.81
CA GLY A 71 0.78 6.99 9.53
C GLY A 71 2.02 6.11 9.52
N LYS A 72 2.42 5.58 10.69
CA LYS A 72 3.55 4.67 10.79
C LYS A 72 3.16 3.24 10.47
N THR A 73 4.06 2.54 9.82
CA THR A 73 3.94 1.12 9.54
C THR A 73 5.22 0.40 9.89
N THR A 74 5.17 -0.91 9.89
CA THR A 74 6.31 -1.75 10.23
C THR A 74 6.63 -2.67 9.06
N ALA A 75 7.90 -2.83 8.75
CA ALA A 75 8.41 -3.79 7.79
C ALA A 75 9.44 -4.72 8.43
N TYR A 76 9.52 -5.92 7.93
CA TYR A 76 10.62 -6.84 8.13
C TYR A 76 11.62 -6.66 7.00
N VAL A 77 12.83 -6.21 7.32
CA VAL A 77 13.87 -5.89 6.33
C VAL A 77 15.06 -6.82 6.53
N ARG A 78 15.60 -7.35 5.45
CA ARG A 78 16.85 -8.09 5.41
C ARG A 78 17.59 -7.81 4.10
N ARG A 79 18.86 -8.19 4.05
CA ARG A 79 19.60 -8.21 2.81
C ARG A 79 19.07 -9.35 1.92
N GLY A 80 18.83 -9.07 0.66
CA GLY A 80 18.41 -10.07 -0.32
C GLY A 80 19.50 -11.09 -0.62
N SER A 81 19.11 -12.23 -1.16
CA SER A 81 20.01 -13.27 -1.64
C SER A 81 19.56 -13.72 -3.01
N ALA A 82 20.47 -13.74 -3.98
CA ALA A 82 20.18 -14.24 -5.32
C ALA A 82 19.74 -15.71 -5.31
N GLU A 83 20.17 -16.48 -4.30
CA GLU A 83 19.81 -17.89 -4.14
C GLU A 83 18.36 -18.07 -3.67
N ILE A 84 17.84 -17.10 -2.90
CA ILE A 84 16.51 -17.20 -2.27
C ILE A 84 15.46 -16.46 -3.10
N GLU A 85 15.74 -15.21 -3.54
CA GLU A 85 14.80 -14.36 -4.26
C GLU A 85 15.01 -14.31 -5.77
N GLY A 86 16.10 -14.91 -6.27
CA GLY A 86 16.55 -14.69 -7.63
C GLY A 86 17.25 -13.33 -7.79
N GLU A 87 17.14 -12.72 -8.94
CA GLU A 87 17.74 -11.41 -9.20
C GLU A 87 16.96 -10.30 -8.49
N ASP A 88 17.46 -9.82 -7.34
CA ASP A 88 17.01 -8.59 -6.71
C ASP A 88 17.96 -7.44 -7.11
N PRO A 89 17.50 -6.46 -7.89
CA PRO A 89 18.36 -5.38 -8.36
C PRO A 89 18.91 -4.49 -7.23
N ASN A 90 18.28 -4.51 -6.06
CA ASN A 90 18.68 -3.65 -4.93
C ASN A 90 19.33 -4.40 -3.77
N GLY A 91 19.29 -5.73 -3.77
CA GLY A 91 19.89 -6.56 -2.74
C GLY A 91 19.23 -6.47 -1.35
N TYR A 92 18.03 -5.91 -1.24
CA TYR A 92 17.26 -5.84 0.02
C TYR A 92 15.82 -6.31 -0.21
N VAL A 93 15.27 -6.96 0.80
CA VAL A 93 13.88 -7.42 0.83
C VAL A 93 13.18 -6.79 2.02
N ALA A 94 12.07 -6.12 1.77
CA ALA A 94 11.25 -5.48 2.80
C ALA A 94 9.81 -6.03 2.72
N ILE A 95 9.41 -6.79 3.73
CA ILE A 95 8.11 -7.47 3.81
C ILE A 95 7.20 -6.74 4.78
N SER A 96 5.97 -6.49 4.39
CA SER A 96 4.95 -5.87 5.23
C SER A 96 4.56 -6.79 6.38
N THR A 97 4.44 -6.23 7.59
CA THR A 97 3.92 -6.94 8.74
C THR A 97 2.40 -7.19 8.68
N ARG A 98 1.72 -6.72 7.63
CA ARG A 98 0.27 -6.86 7.50
C ARG A 98 -0.10 -8.16 6.79
N CYS A 99 -0.85 -9.02 7.50
CA CYS A 99 -1.38 -10.27 6.95
C CYS A 99 -2.26 -10.02 5.73
N ALA A 100 -2.04 -10.79 4.67
CA ALA A 100 -2.82 -10.68 3.43
C ALA A 100 -4.28 -11.17 3.55
N HIS A 101 -4.69 -11.71 4.71
CA HIS A 101 -6.09 -12.04 4.98
C HIS A 101 -6.90 -10.79 5.34
N LEU A 102 -6.69 -10.21 6.52
CA LEU A 102 -7.44 -9.04 7.03
C LEU A 102 -6.53 -7.98 7.67
N GLY A 103 -5.23 -7.96 7.35
CA GLY A 103 -4.33 -6.90 7.80
C GLY A 103 -3.81 -7.04 9.23
N CYS A 104 -4.09 -8.15 9.95
CA CYS A 104 -3.53 -8.39 11.27
C CYS A 104 -1.98 -8.43 11.22
N PRO A 105 -1.28 -8.00 12.27
CA PRO A 105 0.17 -8.06 12.30
C PRO A 105 0.67 -9.51 12.31
N VAL A 106 1.56 -9.85 11.40
CA VAL A 106 2.29 -11.13 11.39
C VAL A 106 3.56 -11.01 12.22
N ARG A 107 4.01 -12.12 12.77
CA ARG A 107 5.28 -12.23 13.51
C ARG A 107 6.21 -13.15 12.77
N PHE A 108 7.46 -12.74 12.61
CA PHE A 108 8.52 -13.62 12.15
C PHE A 108 9.01 -14.50 13.29
N VAL A 109 9.01 -15.78 13.09
CA VAL A 109 9.49 -16.80 14.06
C VAL A 109 10.79 -17.35 13.53
N GLN A 110 11.91 -16.82 14.02
CA GLN A 110 13.26 -17.16 13.54
C GLN A 110 13.54 -18.68 13.54
N ALA A 111 13.16 -19.36 14.62
CA ALA A 111 13.39 -20.79 14.76
C ALA A 111 12.65 -21.65 13.72
N ALA A 112 11.54 -21.14 13.18
CA ALA A 112 10.74 -21.83 12.18
C ALA A 112 11.02 -21.28 10.75
N GLY A 113 11.69 -20.13 10.64
CA GLY A 113 11.88 -19.44 9.38
C GLY A 113 10.59 -18.94 8.72
N ASN A 114 9.52 -18.75 9.51
CA ASN A 114 8.19 -18.48 9.00
C ASN A 114 7.57 -17.21 9.60
N PHE A 115 6.69 -16.56 8.84
CA PHE A 115 5.81 -15.52 9.35
C PHE A 115 4.48 -16.16 9.76
N ILE A 116 4.01 -15.84 10.96
CA ILE A 116 2.77 -16.39 11.52
C ILE A 116 1.83 -15.25 11.88
N CYS A 117 0.59 -15.33 11.39
CA CYS A 117 -0.50 -14.44 11.79
C CYS A 117 -1.27 -15.09 12.95
N PRO A 118 -1.25 -14.51 14.16
CA PRO A 118 -1.90 -15.12 15.32
C PRO A 118 -3.44 -15.05 15.28
N CYS A 119 -4.02 -14.19 14.43
CA CYS A 119 -5.46 -13.97 14.42
C CYS A 119 -6.24 -15.18 13.89
N HIS A 120 -5.82 -15.72 12.74
CA HIS A 120 -6.54 -16.84 12.09
C HIS A 120 -5.57 -17.91 11.54
N GLY A 121 -4.35 -17.96 12.03
CA GLY A 121 -3.39 -18.99 11.66
C GLY A 121 -2.86 -18.90 10.23
N GLY A 122 -2.79 -17.68 9.66
CA GLY A 122 -2.10 -17.48 8.38
C GLY A 122 -0.60 -17.75 8.56
N VAL A 123 -0.02 -18.57 7.70
CA VAL A 123 1.41 -18.93 7.74
C VAL A 123 2.03 -18.60 6.38
N TYR A 124 3.21 -18.00 6.46
CA TYR A 124 4.02 -17.65 5.29
C TYR A 124 5.45 -18.15 5.54
N ASP A 125 6.11 -18.55 4.48
CA ASP A 125 7.49 -18.98 4.55
C ASP A 125 8.47 -17.81 4.76
N PHE A 126 9.78 -18.13 4.71
CA PHE A 126 10.85 -17.15 4.91
C PHE A 126 10.82 -15.99 3.91
N ILE A 127 10.35 -16.20 2.69
CA ILE A 127 10.27 -15.16 1.65
C ILE A 127 8.92 -14.47 1.59
N GLY A 128 7.99 -14.81 2.51
CA GLY A 128 6.66 -14.23 2.59
C GLY A 128 5.62 -14.87 1.67
N GLU A 129 5.93 -16.01 1.03
CA GLU A 129 4.94 -16.81 0.31
C GLU A 129 3.95 -17.47 1.27
N ARG A 130 2.69 -17.55 0.86
CA ARG A 130 1.66 -18.21 1.65
C ARG A 130 1.82 -19.72 1.60
N ILE A 131 2.01 -20.35 2.77
CA ILE A 131 2.10 -21.81 2.91
C ILE A 131 0.93 -22.42 3.68
N GLY A 132 0.11 -21.61 4.39
CA GLY A 132 -1.02 -22.15 5.13
C GLY A 132 -1.99 -21.09 5.63
N GLY A 133 -3.16 -21.55 6.08
CA GLY A 133 -4.21 -20.71 6.65
C GLY A 133 -5.07 -19.96 5.62
N PRO A 134 -5.92 -19.01 6.08
CA PRO A 134 -6.90 -18.33 5.26
C PRO A 134 -6.38 -17.27 4.28
N PRO A 135 -5.15 -16.70 4.38
CA PRO A 135 -4.65 -15.80 3.35
C PRO A 135 -4.69 -16.44 1.96
N VAL A 136 -4.95 -15.65 0.93
CA VAL A 136 -5.05 -16.14 -0.46
C VAL A 136 -3.86 -15.73 -1.32
N ARG A 137 -2.93 -14.95 -0.79
CA ARG A 137 -1.77 -14.42 -1.48
C ARG A 137 -0.59 -14.22 -0.53
N PRO A 138 0.64 -14.01 -1.05
CA PRO A 138 1.81 -13.64 -0.28
C PRO A 138 1.64 -12.34 0.52
N LEU A 139 2.57 -12.09 1.43
CA LEU A 139 2.71 -10.80 2.10
C LEU A 139 3.10 -9.71 1.10
N ASP A 140 2.55 -8.52 1.29
CA ASP A 140 2.96 -7.34 0.52
C ASP A 140 4.43 -7.00 0.79
N ARG A 141 5.07 -6.35 -0.17
CA ARG A 141 6.44 -5.87 -0.05
C ARG A 141 6.51 -4.36 -0.18
N PHE A 142 7.60 -3.77 0.27
CA PHE A 142 7.96 -2.38 0.04
C PHE A 142 9.07 -2.31 -1.01
N GLN A 143 9.02 -1.28 -1.83
CA GLN A 143 10.14 -0.96 -2.71
C GLN A 143 11.35 -0.61 -1.86
N THR A 144 12.52 -1.02 -2.31
CA THR A 144 13.79 -0.76 -1.62
C THR A 144 14.76 -0.08 -2.56
N ARG A 145 15.57 0.82 -2.03
CA ARG A 145 16.71 1.40 -2.75
C ARG A 145 17.82 1.77 -1.78
N ILE A 146 19.02 1.92 -2.30
CA ILE A 146 20.16 2.45 -1.56
C ILE A 146 20.37 3.90 -1.99
N ARG A 147 20.48 4.79 -1.01
CA ARG A 147 20.82 6.19 -1.25
C ARG A 147 21.76 6.69 -0.16
N ASN A 148 22.92 7.19 -0.57
CA ASN A 148 23.96 7.70 0.34
C ASN A 148 24.37 6.71 1.45
N GLY A 149 24.42 5.40 1.16
CA GLY A 149 24.75 4.35 2.14
C GLY A 149 23.62 3.97 3.08
N PHE A 150 22.41 4.53 2.88
CA PHE A 150 21.22 4.16 3.63
C PHE A 150 20.27 3.32 2.78
N VAL A 151 19.67 2.34 3.41
CA VAL A 151 18.54 1.59 2.85
C VAL A 151 17.27 2.40 3.07
N GLU A 152 16.60 2.72 1.98
CA GLU A 152 15.32 3.45 2.00
C GLU A 152 14.20 2.52 1.57
N LEU A 153 13.06 2.64 2.26
CA LEU A 153 11.81 1.99 1.90
C LEU A 153 10.89 2.98 1.20
N GLY A 154 10.29 2.53 0.13
CA GLY A 154 9.34 3.27 -0.69
C GLY A 154 7.92 2.70 -0.63
N PRO A 155 7.11 2.93 -1.68
CA PRO A 155 5.73 2.49 -1.74
C PRO A 155 5.56 0.98 -1.56
N ARG A 156 4.44 0.60 -0.93
CA ARG A 156 4.07 -0.79 -0.74
C ARG A 156 3.39 -1.35 -2.00
N TYR A 157 3.71 -2.58 -2.34
CA TYR A 157 3.13 -3.28 -3.48
C TYR A 157 2.76 -4.72 -3.14
N SER A 158 1.76 -5.25 -3.87
CA SER A 158 1.41 -6.67 -3.81
C SER A 158 2.28 -7.49 -4.74
N VAL A 159 2.46 -8.75 -4.39
CA VAL A 159 3.18 -9.73 -5.21
C VAL A 159 2.29 -10.92 -5.55
N THR A 160 2.59 -11.59 -6.66
CA THR A 160 1.99 -12.88 -7.04
C THR A 160 2.55 -14.00 -6.17
N ASN A 161 2.03 -15.22 -6.33
CA ASN A 161 2.61 -16.42 -5.72
C ASN A 161 4.04 -16.71 -6.20
N GLN A 162 4.46 -16.15 -7.35
CA GLN A 162 5.85 -16.19 -7.82
C GLN A 162 6.65 -14.95 -7.38
N LEU A 163 6.16 -14.20 -6.41
CA LEU A 163 6.74 -12.97 -5.86
C LEU A 163 6.97 -11.86 -6.89
N LYS A 164 6.32 -11.93 -8.05
CA LYS A 164 6.36 -10.86 -9.04
C LYS A 164 5.47 -9.69 -8.62
N PRO A 165 5.91 -8.43 -8.76
CA PRO A 165 5.07 -7.27 -8.48
C PRO A 165 3.79 -7.27 -9.32
N VAL A 166 2.65 -7.00 -8.69
CA VAL A 166 1.34 -6.96 -9.37
C VAL A 166 0.76 -5.56 -9.34
N ARG A 167 0.81 -4.92 -8.19
CA ARG A 167 0.07 -3.69 -7.95
C ARG A 167 0.65 -2.90 -6.78
N PRO A 168 0.80 -1.58 -6.92
CA PRO A 168 1.04 -0.70 -5.78
C PRO A 168 -0.10 -0.79 -4.75
N ARG A 169 0.24 -0.66 -3.49
CA ARG A 169 -0.69 -0.71 -2.36
C ARG A 169 -0.73 0.58 -1.56
N ASP A 170 -0.08 1.62 -2.04
CA ASP A 170 -0.18 2.92 -1.44
C ASP A 170 -1.62 3.45 -1.59
N PRO A 171 -2.29 3.84 -0.50
CA PRO A 171 -3.66 4.37 -0.56
C PRO A 171 -3.82 5.63 -1.42
N GLY A 172 -2.73 6.36 -1.67
CA GLY A 172 -2.73 7.57 -2.50
C GLY A 172 -2.34 7.32 -3.96
N GLU A 173 -1.95 6.11 -4.33
CA GLU A 173 -1.39 5.84 -5.65
C GLU A 173 -2.44 5.29 -6.62
N PHE A 174 -2.67 6.05 -7.67
CA PHE A 174 -3.52 5.70 -8.82
C PHE A 174 -2.67 5.22 -9.98
N THR A 175 -2.75 3.95 -10.33
CA THR A 175 -1.93 3.35 -11.38
C THR A 175 -2.60 3.17 -12.72
N GLY A 176 -3.91 3.11 -12.77
CA GLY A 176 -4.68 2.76 -13.98
C GLY A 176 -5.69 3.82 -14.44
N GLY A 177 -5.75 4.97 -13.78
CA GLY A 177 -6.69 6.03 -14.13
C GLY A 177 -8.10 5.83 -13.57
N ILE A 178 -9.06 6.61 -14.08
CA ILE A 178 -10.42 6.71 -13.54
C ILE A 178 -11.18 5.38 -13.51
N TRP A 179 -10.88 4.46 -14.41
CA TRP A 179 -11.54 3.16 -14.48
C TRP A 179 -11.17 2.24 -13.32
N GLU A 180 -9.93 2.26 -12.87
CA GLU A 180 -9.52 1.52 -11.66
C GLU A 180 -10.15 2.07 -10.39
N TYR A 181 -10.44 3.38 -10.37
CA TYR A 181 -11.16 4.01 -9.28
C TYR A 181 -12.63 3.57 -9.22
N LEU A 182 -13.30 3.56 -10.36
CA LEU A 182 -14.72 3.18 -10.47
C LEU A 182 -14.93 1.66 -10.36
N TYR A 183 -13.99 0.89 -10.89
CA TYR A 183 -14.03 -0.56 -10.93
C TYR A 183 -12.68 -1.12 -10.45
N PRO A 184 -12.40 -1.04 -9.14
CA PRO A 184 -11.14 -1.56 -8.62
C PRO A 184 -11.01 -3.04 -8.95
N PRO A 185 -9.89 -3.49 -9.54
CA PRO A 185 -9.68 -4.89 -9.86
C PRO A 185 -9.80 -5.72 -8.59
N ARG A 186 -10.46 -6.85 -8.67
CA ARG A 186 -10.61 -7.75 -7.52
C ARG A 186 -9.23 -8.19 -7.04
N PRO A 187 -8.94 -8.16 -5.73
CA PRO A 187 -7.62 -8.50 -5.20
C PRO A 187 -7.17 -9.94 -5.49
N THR A 188 -8.11 -10.79 -5.92
CA THR A 188 -7.89 -12.21 -6.20
C THR A 188 -7.68 -12.54 -7.67
N VAL A 189 -7.67 -11.55 -8.55
CA VAL A 189 -7.39 -11.82 -9.95
C VAL A 189 -5.89 -12.02 -10.08
N PHE A 190 -5.50 -13.29 -10.19
CA PHE A 190 -4.18 -13.65 -10.69
C PHE A 190 -3.92 -12.91 -12.00
N PRO A 191 -2.67 -12.53 -12.29
CA PRO A 191 -2.37 -12.05 -13.62
C PRO A 191 -2.94 -13.06 -14.62
N PRO A 192 -3.55 -12.63 -15.73
CA PRO A 192 -4.06 -13.54 -16.73
C PRO A 192 -2.92 -14.49 -17.12
N PRO A 193 -3.21 -15.76 -17.37
CA PRO A 193 -2.21 -16.67 -17.91
C PRO A 193 -1.66 -16.03 -19.19
N ASN A 194 -0.33 -15.96 -19.30
CA ASN A 194 0.36 -15.49 -20.50
C ASN A 194 -0.06 -16.30 -21.71
#